data_4fdcf97d1d8a3e8e311bff7e7abf95b0
#
_entry.id   4fdcf97d1d8a3e8e311bff7e7abf95b0
#
_cell.length_a   1.000
_cell.length_b   1.000
_cell.length_c   1.000
_cell.angle_alpha   90.00
_cell.angle_beta   90.00
_cell.angle_gamma   90.00
#
_symmetry.space_group_name_H-M   'P 1'
#
loop_
_entity.id
_entity.type
_entity.pdbx_description
1 polymer ?
#
loop_
_entity_poly.entity_id
_entity_poly.type
_entity_poly.pdbx_seq_one_letter_code
_entity_poly.pdbx_strand_id
1 'polypeptide(L)'
;MAKDNSKNDNTVEKKEEMLEKLVKELEKTHGSGSVMIMGKGLDEREKIDVIPSGCLSLDIALGIGGFPRGRIIEIYGNESSGKTTLALQALAQAQKMNGIAAFIDAEHALDVEYAKKLGVDVDKLIVSQPDFGEQALEIVDSLVRSNMVDMVVVDSVAALVPKDEIEGSMGDTHVGLQARLMSQALRKLAGNVSKSKTIVIFINQIRMKIGVMYGNPETTTGGVALKFYSSVRIEVRKGNQIREGKEAIGNETNIKVVKNKMAPPFREAPVDMVYGRGITRENDLFNLALEANIIQRKGAWFSYFDENNNEISLGQGKPNAVAYMIDKPDFSDFIEYSIRKKNNVKIPEDLLAKFEPPTEKKSKKNDQTVKNEETV
;
A
#
# COMPACT_ATOMS: atom_id res chain seq x y z
N MET A 1 21.05 -54.74 -4.78
CA MET A 1 21.32 -53.30 -4.71
C MET A 1 20.26 -52.61 -3.85
N ALA A 2 20.23 -52.85 -2.53
CA ALA A 2 19.23 -52.25 -1.62
C ALA A 2 19.80 -51.99 -0.21
N LYS A 3 21.08 -51.64 -0.08
CA LYS A 3 21.72 -51.38 1.25
C LYS A 3 22.35 -49.99 1.39
N ASP A 4 22.23 -49.12 0.40
CA ASP A 4 22.92 -47.80 0.45
C ASP A 4 22.02 -46.61 0.78
N ASN A 5 20.67 -46.75 0.71
CA ASN A 5 19.74 -45.68 1.01
C ASN A 5 19.56 -45.42 2.54
N SER A 6 19.69 -46.46 3.39
CA SER A 6 19.43 -46.30 4.84
C SER A 6 20.54 -45.57 5.60
N LYS A 7 21.77 -45.50 5.07
CA LYS A 7 22.87 -44.78 5.67
C LYS A 7 22.80 -43.26 5.37
N ASN A 8 22.23 -42.88 4.23
CA ASN A 8 22.05 -41.46 3.86
C ASN A 8 20.92 -40.83 4.64
N ASP A 9 19.80 -41.50 4.89
CA ASP A 9 18.65 -40.97 5.67
C ASP A 9 19.04 -40.65 7.11
N ASN A 10 19.79 -41.56 7.77
CA ASN A 10 20.23 -41.37 9.15
C ASN A 10 21.24 -40.20 9.31
N THR A 11 21.92 -39.83 8.23
CA THR A 11 22.87 -38.69 8.23
C THR A 11 22.14 -37.35 8.00
N VAL A 12 21.04 -37.35 7.26
CA VAL A 12 20.21 -36.17 7.01
C VAL A 12 19.39 -35.83 8.26
N GLU A 13 18.74 -36.81 8.90
CA GLU A 13 18.00 -36.63 10.15
C GLU A 13 18.88 -36.06 11.29
N LYS A 14 20.11 -36.60 11.46
CA LYS A 14 21.07 -36.07 12.44
C LYS A 14 21.48 -34.62 12.16
N LYS A 15 21.62 -34.23 10.90
CA LYS A 15 21.95 -32.86 10.52
C LYS A 15 20.77 -31.92 10.80
N GLU A 16 19.54 -32.35 10.57
CA GLU A 16 18.34 -31.56 10.87
C GLU A 16 18.18 -31.35 12.38
N GLU A 17 18.36 -32.37 13.21
CA GLU A 17 18.37 -32.24 14.67
C GLU A 17 19.44 -31.28 15.18
N MET A 18 20.67 -31.37 14.63
CA MET A 18 21.75 -30.44 14.98
C MET A 18 21.44 -29.01 14.56
N LEU A 19 20.80 -28.81 13.41
CA LEU A 19 20.38 -27.50 12.93
C LEU A 19 19.32 -26.88 13.85
N GLU A 20 18.33 -27.67 14.29
CA GLU A 20 17.31 -27.20 15.24
C GLU A 20 17.89 -26.80 16.59
N LYS A 21 18.87 -27.58 17.09
CA LYS A 21 19.58 -27.23 18.34
C LYS A 21 20.36 -25.94 18.19
N LEU A 22 21.06 -25.77 17.08
CA LEU A 22 21.81 -24.55 16.77
C LEU A 22 20.89 -23.32 16.69
N VAL A 23 19.72 -23.43 16.00
CA VAL A 23 18.74 -22.34 15.93
C VAL A 23 18.25 -21.95 17.32
N LYS A 24 17.88 -22.93 18.17
CA LYS A 24 17.44 -22.67 19.56
C LYS A 24 18.54 -22.02 20.42
N GLU A 25 19.80 -22.39 20.22
CA GLU A 25 20.94 -21.79 20.94
C GLU A 25 21.18 -20.34 20.49
N LEU A 26 21.08 -20.07 19.18
CA LEU A 26 21.19 -18.72 18.63
C LEU A 26 20.04 -17.82 19.09
N GLU A 27 18.80 -18.33 19.14
CA GLU A 27 17.66 -17.60 19.68
C GLU A 27 17.82 -17.27 21.18
N LYS A 28 18.39 -18.17 21.97
CA LYS A 28 18.72 -17.89 23.39
C LYS A 28 19.72 -16.75 23.53
N THR A 29 20.71 -16.69 22.64
CA THR A 29 21.81 -15.72 22.72
C THR A 29 21.41 -14.36 22.11
N HIS A 30 20.65 -14.36 21.03
CA HIS A 30 20.36 -13.15 20.24
C HIS A 30 18.90 -12.70 20.30
N GLY A 31 18.04 -13.42 21.03
CA GLY A 31 16.61 -13.17 21.16
C GLY A 31 15.76 -14.05 20.22
N SER A 32 14.50 -14.29 20.61
CA SER A 32 13.55 -15.10 19.87
C SER A 32 13.32 -14.50 18.46
N GLY A 33 13.32 -15.34 17.43
CA GLY A 33 13.13 -14.93 16.03
C GLY A 33 14.37 -14.29 15.37
N SER A 34 15.53 -14.28 16.05
CA SER A 34 16.79 -13.79 15.46
C SER A 34 17.30 -14.67 14.31
N VAL A 35 16.98 -15.95 14.35
CA VAL A 35 17.33 -16.94 13.33
C VAL A 35 16.14 -17.87 13.10
N MET A 36 15.82 -18.16 11.82
CA MET A 36 14.74 -19.08 11.48
C MET A 36 15.12 -19.95 10.27
N ILE A 37 14.57 -21.15 10.22
CA ILE A 37 14.70 -22.03 9.05
C ILE A 37 13.55 -21.73 8.12
N MET A 38 13.80 -21.12 6.96
CA MET A 38 12.74 -20.68 6.02
C MET A 38 11.83 -21.80 5.53
N GLY A 39 12.25 -23.08 5.56
CA GLY A 39 11.41 -24.21 5.12
C GLY A 39 10.42 -24.73 6.15
N LYS A 40 10.64 -24.52 7.46
CA LYS A 40 9.79 -25.03 8.55
C LYS A 40 8.73 -24.04 9.06
N GLY A 41 8.53 -22.91 8.39
CA GLY A 41 7.51 -21.90 8.75
C GLY A 41 6.74 -21.38 7.53
N LEU A 42 6.83 -22.05 6.38
CA LEU A 42 6.24 -21.56 5.13
C LEU A 42 4.75 -21.86 4.96
N ASP A 43 4.16 -22.71 5.78
CA ASP A 43 2.70 -22.91 5.82
C ASP A 43 1.96 -21.77 6.54
N GLU A 44 2.66 -21.02 7.37
CA GLU A 44 2.30 -19.70 7.85
C GLU A 44 3.25 -18.66 7.22
N ARG A 45 3.22 -18.47 5.91
CA ARG A 45 3.54 -17.15 5.38
C ARG A 45 2.55 -16.24 6.08
N GLU A 46 3.02 -15.53 7.11
CA GLU A 46 2.32 -14.35 7.62
C GLU A 46 1.85 -13.61 6.37
N LYS A 47 0.55 -13.65 6.09
CA LYS A 47 -0.02 -12.88 4.99
C LYS A 47 0.47 -11.49 5.27
N ILE A 48 1.27 -10.94 4.35
CA ILE A 48 1.88 -9.63 4.55
C ILE A 48 0.76 -8.70 4.95
N ASP A 49 0.80 -8.21 6.18
CA ASP A 49 -0.21 -7.31 6.68
C ASP A 49 -0.07 -5.98 5.97
N VAL A 50 -1.17 -5.44 5.47
CA VAL A 50 -1.20 -4.26 4.62
C VAL A 50 -2.26 -3.27 5.07
N ILE A 51 -2.02 -2.00 4.77
CA ILE A 51 -3.04 -0.94 4.80
C ILE A 51 -3.38 -0.62 3.35
N PRO A 52 -4.67 -0.69 2.93
CA PRO A 52 -5.09 -0.30 1.59
C PRO A 52 -4.66 1.13 1.26
N SER A 53 -4.35 1.40 0.00
CA SER A 53 -3.96 2.74 -0.43
C SER A 53 -5.13 3.72 -0.55
N GLY A 54 -6.36 3.20 -0.58
CA GLY A 54 -7.56 3.96 -0.94
C GLY A 54 -7.85 3.98 -2.44
N CYS A 55 -7.01 3.29 -3.22
CA CYS A 55 -7.13 3.13 -4.66
C CYS A 55 -6.95 1.64 -5.01
N LEU A 56 -8.00 0.97 -5.44
CA LEU A 56 -7.95 -0.48 -5.71
C LEU A 56 -7.01 -0.82 -6.86
N SER A 57 -6.92 0.03 -7.88
CA SER A 57 -5.97 -0.14 -8.98
C SER A 57 -4.52 -0.18 -8.48
N LEU A 58 -4.16 0.70 -7.53
CA LEU A 58 -2.84 0.69 -6.92
C LEU A 58 -2.64 -0.53 -6.02
N ASP A 59 -3.65 -0.92 -5.24
CA ASP A 59 -3.59 -2.11 -4.38
C ASP A 59 -3.35 -3.39 -5.20
N ILE A 60 -3.96 -3.49 -6.39
CA ILE A 60 -3.71 -4.56 -7.36
C ILE A 60 -2.30 -4.46 -7.95
N ALA A 61 -1.84 -3.25 -8.30
CA ALA A 61 -0.51 -3.04 -8.85
C ALA A 61 0.60 -3.37 -7.82
N LEU A 62 0.36 -3.11 -6.53
CA LEU A 62 1.24 -3.52 -5.43
C LEU A 62 1.32 -5.05 -5.27
N GLY A 63 0.32 -5.80 -5.74
CA GLY A 63 0.30 -7.26 -5.76
C GLY A 63 0.06 -7.95 -4.43
N ILE A 64 -0.09 -7.17 -3.36
CA ILE A 64 -0.34 -7.65 -1.98
C ILE A 64 -1.59 -6.99 -1.37
N GLY A 65 -2.27 -6.11 -2.11
CA GLY A 65 -3.53 -5.51 -1.70
C GLY A 65 -3.42 -4.24 -0.86
N GLY A 66 -2.25 -3.59 -0.84
CA GLY A 66 -2.03 -2.33 -0.12
C GLY A 66 -0.57 -2.06 0.20
N PHE A 67 -0.33 -1.06 1.05
CA PHE A 67 0.98 -0.72 1.57
C PHE A 67 1.43 -1.71 2.64
N PRO A 68 2.61 -2.34 2.52
CA PRO A 68 3.09 -3.34 3.47
C PRO A 68 3.47 -2.71 4.81
N ARG A 69 2.94 -3.25 5.92
CA ARG A 69 3.33 -2.85 7.27
C ARG A 69 4.80 -3.14 7.56
N GLY A 70 5.40 -2.30 8.39
CA GLY A 70 6.81 -2.44 8.75
C GLY A 70 7.79 -2.10 7.63
N ARG A 71 7.37 -1.25 6.67
CA ARG A 71 8.18 -0.90 5.50
C ARG A 71 8.24 0.59 5.25
N ILE A 72 9.38 1.01 4.67
CA ILE A 72 9.57 2.36 4.16
C ILE A 72 9.14 2.38 2.69
N ILE A 73 8.33 3.37 2.33
CA ILE A 73 7.76 3.59 1.01
C ILE A 73 8.20 4.97 0.52
N GLU A 74 8.55 5.10 -0.73
CA GLU A 74 8.78 6.39 -1.38
C GLU A 74 7.71 6.61 -2.45
N ILE A 75 6.98 7.74 -2.35
CA ILE A 75 6.07 8.24 -3.38
C ILE A 75 6.70 9.49 -3.98
N TYR A 76 7.01 9.47 -5.28
CA TYR A 76 7.70 10.58 -5.92
C TYR A 76 7.09 10.92 -7.29
N GLY A 77 7.32 12.13 -7.73
CA GLY A 77 6.79 12.65 -9.00
C GLY A 77 6.96 14.15 -9.10
N ASN A 78 6.50 14.70 -10.22
CA ASN A 78 6.53 16.13 -10.47
C ASN A 78 5.60 16.87 -9.49
N GLU A 79 5.75 18.17 -9.41
CA GLU A 79 4.83 19.04 -8.66
C GLU A 79 3.40 18.87 -9.16
N SER A 80 2.42 18.96 -8.23
CA SER A 80 0.98 18.84 -8.54
C SER A 80 0.58 17.54 -9.26
N SER A 81 1.36 16.45 -9.09
CA SER A 81 1.03 15.14 -9.66
C SER A 81 0.08 14.30 -8.78
N GLY A 82 -0.25 14.77 -7.56
CA GLY A 82 -1.17 14.08 -6.63
C GLY A 82 -0.49 13.18 -5.59
N LYS A 83 0.81 13.36 -5.32
CA LYS A 83 1.55 12.59 -4.30
C LYS A 83 0.95 12.71 -2.90
N THR A 84 0.74 13.96 -2.46
CA THR A 84 0.12 14.27 -1.15
C THR A 84 -1.32 13.75 -1.09
N THR A 85 -2.09 13.87 -2.17
CA THR A 85 -3.45 13.30 -2.27
C THR A 85 -3.44 11.80 -2.01
N LEU A 86 -2.56 11.06 -2.69
CA LEU A 86 -2.44 9.61 -2.52
C LEU A 86 -2.02 9.24 -1.09
N ALA A 87 -1.08 9.98 -0.49
CA ALA A 87 -0.63 9.75 0.87
C ALA A 87 -1.73 10.05 1.91
N LEU A 88 -2.50 11.13 1.74
CA LEU A 88 -3.64 11.47 2.60
C LEU A 88 -4.75 10.42 2.51
N GLN A 89 -5.07 9.91 1.31
CA GLN A 89 -6.03 8.82 1.16
C GLN A 89 -5.57 7.54 1.87
N ALA A 90 -4.26 7.23 1.84
CA ALA A 90 -3.71 6.11 2.58
C ALA A 90 -3.82 6.30 4.12
N LEU A 91 -3.58 7.52 4.63
CA LEU A 91 -3.81 7.85 6.04
C LEU A 91 -5.27 7.65 6.43
N ALA A 92 -6.21 8.09 5.59
CA ALA A 92 -7.64 7.87 5.81
C ALA A 92 -7.98 6.36 5.90
N GLN A 93 -7.34 5.51 5.10
CA GLN A 93 -7.53 4.05 5.20
C GLN A 93 -6.93 3.48 6.50
N ALA A 94 -5.77 3.97 6.93
CA ALA A 94 -5.20 3.58 8.22
C ALA A 94 -6.17 3.89 9.37
N GLN A 95 -6.75 5.08 9.39
CA GLN A 95 -7.73 5.49 10.40
C GLN A 95 -9.04 4.69 10.33
N LYS A 96 -9.54 4.36 9.13
CA LYS A 96 -10.72 3.47 8.95
C LYS A 96 -10.49 2.08 9.53
N MET A 97 -9.25 1.62 9.59
CA MET A 97 -8.87 0.36 10.25
C MET A 97 -8.62 0.53 11.75
N ASN A 98 -9.06 1.66 12.35
CA ASN A 98 -8.81 2.06 13.74
C ASN A 98 -7.31 2.23 14.06
N GLY A 99 -6.49 2.47 13.05
CA GLY A 99 -5.07 2.75 13.22
C GLY A 99 -4.79 4.22 13.52
N ILE A 100 -3.64 4.47 14.16
CA ILE A 100 -3.15 5.82 14.46
C ILE A 100 -2.27 6.28 13.29
N ALA A 101 -2.58 7.47 12.78
CA ALA A 101 -1.91 8.09 11.65
C ALA A 101 -1.18 9.39 12.05
N ALA A 102 -0.02 9.64 11.45
CA ALA A 102 0.75 10.87 11.67
C ALA A 102 1.18 11.49 10.33
N PHE A 103 1.20 12.80 10.28
CA PHE A 103 1.63 13.60 9.13
C PHE A 103 2.71 14.60 9.57
N ILE A 104 3.89 14.48 9.00
CA ILE A 104 5.01 15.39 9.22
C ILE A 104 5.03 16.39 8.06
N ASP A 105 4.50 17.58 8.29
CA ASP A 105 4.34 18.65 7.32
C ASP A 105 5.59 19.54 7.29
N ALA A 106 6.64 19.08 6.61
CA ALA A 106 7.87 19.84 6.47
C ALA A 106 7.77 20.99 5.44
N GLU A 107 6.76 20.98 4.58
CA GLU A 107 6.47 22.06 3.62
C GLU A 107 5.56 23.14 4.23
N HIS A 108 4.95 22.92 5.40
CA HIS A 108 3.97 23.81 6.05
C HIS A 108 2.78 24.14 5.15
N ALA A 109 2.31 23.16 4.38
CA ALA A 109 1.33 23.34 3.31
C ALA A 109 0.12 22.42 3.41
N LEU A 110 -0.09 21.73 4.54
CA LEU A 110 -1.23 20.82 4.74
C LEU A 110 -2.55 21.60 4.73
N ASP A 111 -3.37 21.34 3.72
CA ASP A 111 -4.76 21.82 3.67
C ASP A 111 -5.68 20.86 4.46
N VAL A 112 -6.13 21.33 5.63
CA VAL A 112 -6.98 20.57 6.55
C VAL A 112 -8.35 20.26 5.93
N GLU A 113 -8.94 21.21 5.19
CA GLU A 113 -10.24 21.02 4.55
C GLU A 113 -10.13 20.02 3.39
N TYR A 114 -9.03 20.05 2.67
CA TYR A 114 -8.76 19.04 1.64
C TYR A 114 -8.55 17.65 2.24
N ALA A 115 -7.79 17.54 3.34
CA ALA A 115 -7.59 16.27 4.04
C ALA A 115 -8.92 15.66 4.51
N LYS A 116 -9.84 16.47 5.07
CA LYS A 116 -11.20 16.03 5.43
C LYS A 116 -11.97 15.49 4.23
N LYS A 117 -11.92 16.19 3.09
CA LYS A 117 -12.60 15.76 1.86
C LYS A 117 -12.07 14.42 1.33
N LEU A 118 -10.81 14.11 1.58
CA LEU A 118 -10.19 12.82 1.25
C LEU A 118 -10.52 11.72 2.29
N GLY A 119 -11.26 12.04 3.34
CA GLY A 119 -11.72 11.10 4.36
C GLY A 119 -10.80 10.97 5.57
N VAL A 120 -9.83 11.88 5.74
CA VAL A 120 -8.98 11.92 6.93
C VAL A 120 -9.76 12.46 8.11
N ASP A 121 -9.77 11.73 9.22
CA ASP A 121 -10.23 12.21 10.53
C ASP A 121 -9.14 13.13 11.11
N VAL A 122 -9.29 14.42 10.89
CA VAL A 122 -8.27 15.42 11.28
C VAL A 122 -8.19 15.61 12.79
N ASP A 123 -9.26 15.30 13.52
CA ASP A 123 -9.30 15.39 14.99
C ASP A 123 -8.45 14.28 15.65
N LYS A 124 -8.16 13.21 14.91
CA LYS A 124 -7.32 12.09 15.34
C LYS A 124 -5.98 12.01 14.61
N LEU A 125 -5.72 12.92 13.68
CA LEU A 125 -4.46 12.97 12.97
C LEU A 125 -3.37 13.64 13.81
N ILE A 126 -2.27 12.95 14.04
CA ILE A 126 -1.08 13.57 14.65
C ILE A 126 -0.39 14.41 13.57
N VAL A 127 -0.26 15.72 13.76
CA VAL A 127 0.44 16.61 12.83
C VAL A 127 1.64 17.22 13.53
N SER A 128 2.77 17.28 12.83
CA SER A 128 3.97 17.98 13.26
C SER A 128 4.51 18.83 12.13
N GLN A 129 4.91 20.06 12.44
CA GLN A 129 5.54 21.02 11.53
C GLN A 129 6.93 21.35 12.04
N PRO A 130 7.95 20.54 11.70
CA PRO A 130 9.31 20.71 12.18
C PRO A 130 10.02 21.88 11.49
N ASP A 131 10.92 22.54 12.21
CA ASP A 131 11.70 23.67 11.71
C ASP A 131 12.87 23.24 10.82
N PHE A 132 13.40 22.01 11.00
CA PHE A 132 14.56 21.48 10.27
C PHE A 132 14.50 19.95 10.13
N GLY A 133 15.31 19.41 9.23
CA GLY A 133 15.27 18.01 8.85
C GLY A 133 15.61 17.03 9.95
N GLU A 134 16.58 17.32 10.82
CA GLU A 134 16.93 16.50 11.97
C GLU A 134 15.76 16.34 12.92
N GLN A 135 15.08 17.43 13.26
CA GLN A 135 13.89 17.43 14.13
C GLN A 135 12.76 16.58 13.51
N ALA A 136 12.49 16.76 12.22
CA ALA A 136 11.50 15.96 11.51
C ALA A 136 11.78 14.47 11.64
N LEU A 137 13.01 14.04 11.35
CA LEU A 137 13.40 12.64 11.35
C LEU A 137 13.49 12.03 12.77
N GLU A 138 13.81 12.83 13.79
CA GLU A 138 13.76 12.42 15.20
C GLU A 138 12.32 12.23 15.68
N ILE A 139 11.38 13.06 15.25
CA ILE A 139 9.95 12.89 15.53
C ILE A 139 9.46 11.62 14.89
N VAL A 140 9.80 11.35 13.60
CA VAL A 140 9.46 10.10 12.91
C VAL A 140 10.02 8.89 13.68
N ASP A 141 11.30 8.92 14.10
CA ASP A 141 11.91 7.80 14.86
C ASP A 141 11.19 7.58 16.19
N SER A 142 10.79 8.64 16.88
CA SER A 142 10.08 8.58 18.15
C SER A 142 8.68 7.98 18.00
N LEU A 143 7.92 8.41 16.97
CA LEU A 143 6.61 7.86 16.64
C LEU A 143 6.68 6.37 16.27
N VAL A 144 7.67 5.99 15.45
CA VAL A 144 7.89 4.59 15.07
C VAL A 144 8.24 3.74 16.27
N ARG A 145 9.15 4.20 17.14
CA ARG A 145 9.58 3.45 18.35
C ARG A 145 8.52 3.33 19.42
N SER A 146 7.49 4.19 19.39
CA SER A 146 6.35 4.08 20.32
C SER A 146 5.55 2.79 20.12
N ASN A 147 5.65 2.14 18.96
CA ASN A 147 4.83 1.01 18.52
C ASN A 147 3.31 1.28 18.53
N MET A 148 2.88 2.55 18.62
CA MET A 148 1.47 2.92 18.64
C MET A 148 0.97 3.42 17.30
N VAL A 149 1.87 3.89 16.42
CA VAL A 149 1.51 4.53 15.16
C VAL A 149 1.57 3.53 14.00
N ASP A 150 0.49 3.42 13.25
CA ASP A 150 0.37 2.50 12.11
C ASP A 150 0.96 3.06 10.83
N MET A 151 0.81 4.38 10.61
CA MET A 151 1.31 5.03 9.40
C MET A 151 1.82 6.44 9.71
N VAL A 152 3.01 6.76 9.18
CA VAL A 152 3.61 8.10 9.22
C VAL A 152 3.88 8.55 7.79
N VAL A 153 3.43 9.74 7.43
CA VAL A 153 3.74 10.40 6.15
C VAL A 153 4.68 11.57 6.43
N VAL A 154 5.71 11.72 5.61
CA VAL A 154 6.64 12.87 5.63
C VAL A 154 6.51 13.60 4.29
N ASP A 155 6.00 14.82 4.32
CA ASP A 155 5.79 15.68 3.14
C ASP A 155 6.59 16.98 3.28
N SER A 156 7.69 17.19 2.55
CA SER A 156 8.35 16.23 1.70
C SER A 156 9.85 16.15 2.02
N VAL A 157 10.54 15.11 1.49
CA VAL A 157 12.01 14.98 1.62
C VAL A 157 12.73 16.23 1.12
N ALA A 158 12.20 16.89 0.10
CA ALA A 158 12.79 18.11 -0.45
C ALA A 158 12.87 19.27 0.56
N ALA A 159 11.94 19.31 1.52
CA ALA A 159 11.86 20.32 2.57
C ALA A 159 12.63 19.97 3.85
N LEU A 160 13.22 18.76 3.93
CA LEU A 160 14.07 18.36 5.07
C LEU A 160 15.44 19.03 4.96
N VAL A 161 15.49 20.32 5.27
CA VAL A 161 16.73 21.11 5.25
C VAL A 161 17.51 20.82 6.53
N PRO A 162 18.82 20.49 6.45
CA PRO A 162 19.66 20.32 7.63
C PRO A 162 19.77 21.60 8.46
N LYS A 163 19.85 21.46 9.77
CA LYS A 163 19.96 22.60 10.69
C LYS A 163 21.14 23.51 10.37
N ASP A 164 22.31 22.94 10.10
CA ASP A 164 23.52 23.67 9.74
C ASP A 164 23.34 24.52 8.47
N GLU A 165 22.49 24.10 7.54
CA GLU A 165 22.17 24.83 6.31
C GLU A 165 21.25 26.01 6.60
N ILE A 166 20.34 25.89 7.57
CA ILE A 166 19.44 26.96 8.01
C ILE A 166 20.19 28.03 8.82
N GLU A 167 21.12 27.62 9.67
CA GLU A 167 21.92 28.53 10.51
C GLU A 167 23.09 29.17 9.73
N GLY A 168 23.43 28.65 8.56
CA GLY A 168 24.47 29.17 7.68
C GLY A 168 24.09 30.50 7.01
N SER A 169 25.08 31.16 6.45
CA SER A 169 24.86 32.42 5.71
C SER A 169 24.34 32.14 4.29
N MET A 170 23.53 33.06 3.76
CA MET A 170 23.08 33.01 2.37
C MET A 170 24.28 32.95 1.42
N GLY A 171 24.41 31.85 0.65
CA GLY A 171 25.52 31.65 -0.29
C GLY A 171 26.56 30.64 0.19
N ASP A 172 26.48 30.14 1.43
CA ASP A 172 27.35 29.06 1.88
C ASP A 172 27.06 27.76 1.11
N THR A 173 28.10 27.00 0.82
CA THR A 173 27.95 25.74 0.09
C THR A 173 27.80 24.56 1.05
N HIS A 174 26.58 24.00 1.10
CA HIS A 174 26.23 22.86 1.96
C HIS A 174 26.08 21.56 1.17
N VAL A 175 27.04 21.27 0.29
CA VAL A 175 26.97 20.12 -0.61
C VAL A 175 26.83 18.80 0.15
N GLY A 176 25.74 18.09 -0.09
CA GLY A 176 25.51 16.73 0.38
C GLY A 176 25.08 16.58 1.83
N LEU A 177 24.84 17.67 2.59
CA LEU A 177 24.36 17.58 3.98
C LEU A 177 23.03 16.84 4.07
N GLN A 178 22.04 17.21 3.25
CA GLN A 178 20.75 16.53 3.20
C GLN A 178 20.89 15.03 2.88
N ALA A 179 21.74 14.66 1.92
CA ALA A 179 21.96 13.25 1.59
C ALA A 179 22.62 12.46 2.73
N ARG A 180 23.51 13.11 3.50
CA ARG A 180 24.12 12.54 4.70
C ARG A 180 23.10 12.35 5.81
N LEU A 181 22.26 13.36 6.08
CA LEU A 181 21.17 13.32 7.04
C LEU A 181 20.21 12.17 6.73
N MET A 182 19.71 12.09 5.49
CA MET A 182 18.84 11.02 5.04
C MET A 182 19.49 9.63 5.18
N SER A 183 20.76 9.49 4.82
CA SER A 183 21.47 8.21 4.94
C SER A 183 21.60 7.76 6.39
N GLN A 184 21.86 8.67 7.32
CA GLN A 184 21.97 8.40 8.75
C GLN A 184 20.60 8.02 9.33
N ALA A 185 19.57 8.80 9.07
CA ALA A 185 18.22 8.58 9.56
C ALA A 185 17.63 7.26 9.05
N LEU A 186 17.72 6.98 7.74
CA LEU A 186 17.16 5.76 7.15
C LEU A 186 17.84 4.49 7.67
N ARG A 187 19.14 4.55 7.97
CA ARG A 187 19.87 3.43 8.59
C ARG A 187 19.31 3.09 9.99
N LYS A 188 18.93 4.12 10.74
CA LYS A 188 18.34 4.00 12.08
C LYS A 188 16.86 3.56 12.00
N LEU A 189 16.10 4.20 11.13
CA LEU A 189 14.67 3.96 10.96
C LEU A 189 14.35 2.56 10.42
N ALA A 190 15.14 2.02 9.50
CA ALA A 190 14.82 0.75 8.81
C ALA A 190 14.61 -0.42 9.80
N GLY A 191 15.42 -0.52 10.84
CA GLY A 191 15.28 -1.55 11.88
C GLY A 191 14.05 -1.32 12.78
N ASN A 192 13.80 -0.07 13.15
CA ASN A 192 12.69 0.31 14.02
C ASN A 192 11.34 0.13 13.31
N VAL A 193 11.24 0.59 12.07
CA VAL A 193 10.05 0.45 11.21
C VAL A 193 9.64 -1.01 11.04
N SER A 194 10.63 -1.90 10.79
CA SER A 194 10.35 -3.33 10.65
C SER A 194 9.79 -3.96 11.94
N LYS A 195 10.31 -3.56 13.10
CA LYS A 195 9.89 -4.08 14.41
C LYS A 195 8.51 -3.55 14.83
N SER A 196 8.27 -2.25 14.65
CA SER A 196 7.02 -1.60 15.05
C SER A 196 5.84 -1.93 14.13
N LYS A 197 6.11 -2.52 12.93
CA LYS A 197 5.12 -2.73 11.87
C LYS A 197 4.48 -1.42 11.36
N THR A 198 5.07 -0.26 11.68
CA THR A 198 4.64 1.05 11.16
C THR A 198 4.97 1.17 9.67
N ILE A 199 4.09 1.78 8.90
CA ILE A 199 4.37 2.19 7.51
C ILE A 199 4.93 3.60 7.54
N VAL A 200 6.09 3.83 6.92
CA VAL A 200 6.63 5.19 6.76
C VAL A 200 6.67 5.55 5.29
N ILE A 201 5.87 6.55 4.90
CA ILE A 201 5.80 7.07 3.53
C ILE A 201 6.59 8.36 3.45
N PHE A 202 7.61 8.39 2.60
CA PHE A 202 8.32 9.62 2.24
C PHE A 202 7.80 10.11 0.89
N ILE A 203 7.26 11.32 0.88
CA ILE A 203 6.93 12.03 -0.36
C ILE A 203 8.19 12.71 -0.86
N ASN A 204 8.47 12.59 -2.17
CA ASN A 204 9.68 13.14 -2.77
C ASN A 204 9.40 13.83 -4.10
N GLN A 205 10.27 14.73 -4.48
CA GLN A 205 10.17 15.50 -5.71
C GLN A 205 11.22 15.06 -6.72
N ILE A 206 10.88 15.15 -8.02
CA ILE A 206 11.82 14.90 -9.11
C ILE A 206 12.64 16.17 -9.33
N ARG A 207 13.93 15.99 -9.56
CA ARG A 207 14.87 17.02 -10.00
C ARG A 207 15.64 16.53 -11.21
N MET A 208 16.09 17.43 -12.05
CA MET A 208 16.88 17.12 -13.24
C MET A 208 18.37 17.23 -12.92
N LYS A 209 19.12 16.18 -13.21
CA LYS A 209 20.59 16.23 -13.14
C LYS A 209 21.14 17.05 -14.28
N ILE A 210 21.96 18.04 -13.97
CA ILE A 210 22.65 18.85 -14.96
C ILE A 210 23.78 18.02 -15.61
N GLY A 211 23.95 18.13 -16.92
CA GLY A 211 25.06 17.49 -17.65
C GLY A 211 24.87 16.03 -18.06
N VAL A 212 23.69 15.45 -17.86
CA VAL A 212 23.37 14.09 -18.34
C VAL A 212 22.94 14.17 -19.80
N MET A 213 23.83 13.80 -20.72
CA MET A 213 23.57 13.79 -22.18
C MET A 213 22.84 12.50 -22.63
N TYR A 214 23.04 11.39 -21.94
CA TYR A 214 22.46 10.07 -22.26
C TYR A 214 21.84 9.43 -21.02
N GLY A 215 20.71 8.72 -21.20
CA GLY A 215 19.97 8.07 -20.12
C GLY A 215 18.92 8.97 -19.46
N ASN A 216 18.35 8.54 -18.33
CA ASN A 216 17.34 9.31 -17.63
C ASN A 216 17.98 10.34 -16.67
N PRO A 217 17.81 11.65 -16.92
CA PRO A 217 18.34 12.70 -16.07
C PRO A 217 17.54 12.89 -14.76
N GLU A 218 16.36 12.29 -14.64
CA GLU A 218 15.50 12.44 -13.47
C GLU A 218 16.11 11.79 -12.22
N THR A 219 16.10 12.50 -11.12
CA THR A 219 16.52 12.01 -9.81
C THR A 219 15.63 12.58 -8.73
N THR A 220 15.57 11.91 -7.57
CA THR A 220 14.84 12.41 -6.40
C THR A 220 15.80 13.14 -5.45
N THR A 221 15.28 14.05 -4.61
CA THR A 221 16.04 14.80 -3.59
C THR A 221 16.48 13.89 -2.44
N GLY A 222 17.36 14.37 -1.56
CA GLY A 222 17.84 13.61 -0.39
C GLY A 222 18.85 12.50 -0.70
N GLY A 223 19.46 12.51 -1.90
CA GLY A 223 20.49 11.55 -2.31
C GLY A 223 19.93 10.19 -2.73
N VAL A 224 20.76 9.13 -2.61
CA VAL A 224 20.40 7.79 -3.11
C VAL A 224 19.89 6.85 -2.01
N ALA A 225 20.05 7.22 -0.73
CA ALA A 225 19.76 6.33 0.38
C ALA A 225 18.30 5.82 0.38
N LEU A 226 17.34 6.71 0.18
CA LEU A 226 15.91 6.34 0.16
C LEU A 226 15.59 5.32 -0.94
N LYS A 227 16.26 5.39 -2.10
CA LYS A 227 16.11 4.40 -3.19
C LYS A 227 16.49 2.98 -2.76
N PHE A 228 17.46 2.84 -1.84
CA PHE A 228 17.89 1.54 -1.33
C PHE A 228 17.03 1.07 -0.15
N TYR A 229 16.73 1.95 0.82
CA TYR A 229 16.00 1.61 2.04
C TYR A 229 14.52 1.38 1.79
N SER A 230 13.88 2.08 0.85
CA SER A 230 12.48 1.83 0.51
C SER A 230 12.26 0.40 0.01
N SER A 231 11.21 -0.24 0.51
CA SER A 231 10.74 -1.55 0.03
C SER A 231 9.85 -1.41 -1.18
N VAL A 232 9.11 -0.31 -1.28
CA VAL A 232 8.23 0.05 -2.40
C VAL A 232 8.59 1.47 -2.84
N ARG A 233 8.64 1.70 -4.15
CA ARG A 233 8.79 3.04 -4.75
C ARG A 233 7.71 3.22 -5.80
N ILE A 234 7.01 4.33 -5.70
CA ILE A 234 5.85 4.66 -6.52
C ILE A 234 6.13 5.97 -7.21
N GLU A 235 6.05 5.95 -8.52
CA GLU A 235 6.12 7.15 -9.36
C GLU A 235 4.70 7.60 -9.68
N VAL A 236 4.41 8.88 -9.48
CA VAL A 236 3.12 9.50 -9.78
C VAL A 236 3.31 10.53 -10.88
N ARG A 237 2.73 10.28 -12.05
CA ARG A 237 2.82 11.15 -13.22
C ARG A 237 1.44 11.66 -13.63
N LYS A 238 1.31 12.98 -13.69
CA LYS A 238 0.14 13.67 -14.22
C LYS A 238 0.05 13.47 -15.73
N GLY A 239 -1.14 13.06 -16.21
CA GLY A 239 -1.48 12.90 -17.62
C GLY A 239 -2.37 14.04 -18.14
N ASN A 240 -3.35 13.68 -18.98
CA ASN A 240 -4.26 14.63 -19.59
C ASN A 240 -5.24 15.22 -18.58
N GLN A 241 -5.74 16.44 -18.89
CA GLN A 241 -6.81 17.04 -18.10
C GLN A 241 -8.14 16.34 -18.37
N ILE A 242 -8.87 16.03 -17.31
CA ILE A 242 -10.27 15.63 -17.36
C ILE A 242 -11.13 16.89 -17.36
N ARG A 243 -12.02 17.03 -18.33
CA ARG A 243 -12.85 18.23 -18.47
C ARG A 243 -14.33 17.86 -18.46
N GLU A 244 -15.12 18.71 -17.84
CA GLU A 244 -16.56 18.72 -17.94
C GLU A 244 -16.98 20.03 -18.62
N GLY A 245 -17.42 19.93 -19.88
CA GLY A 245 -17.61 21.10 -20.73
C GLY A 245 -16.31 21.88 -20.94
N LYS A 246 -16.24 23.11 -20.42
CA LYS A 246 -15.05 23.98 -20.52
C LYS A 246 -14.15 23.92 -19.28
N GLU A 247 -14.64 23.37 -18.17
CA GLU A 247 -13.94 23.35 -16.90
C GLU A 247 -13.05 22.11 -16.76
N ALA A 248 -11.84 22.29 -16.22
CA ALA A 248 -10.95 21.19 -15.85
C ALA A 248 -11.34 20.72 -14.44
N ILE A 249 -11.86 19.50 -14.34
CA ILE A 249 -12.34 18.89 -13.09
C ILE A 249 -11.31 17.95 -12.45
N GLY A 250 -10.25 17.61 -13.17
CA GLY A 250 -9.24 16.68 -12.69
C GLY A 250 -8.16 16.39 -13.72
N ASN A 251 -7.37 15.38 -13.44
CA ASN A 251 -6.35 14.87 -14.36
C ASN A 251 -6.37 13.34 -14.36
N GLU A 252 -6.15 12.75 -15.53
CA GLU A 252 -5.65 11.38 -15.61
C GLU A 252 -4.28 11.35 -14.94
N THR A 253 -4.05 10.34 -14.13
CA THR A 253 -2.77 10.19 -13.41
C THR A 253 -2.30 8.76 -13.55
N ASN A 254 -1.06 8.56 -13.96
CA ASN A 254 -0.45 7.23 -14.00
C ASN A 254 0.40 7.02 -12.74
N ILE A 255 0.04 5.99 -11.97
CA ILE A 255 0.76 5.58 -10.77
C ILE A 255 1.52 4.30 -11.11
N LYS A 256 2.85 4.36 -11.09
CA LYS A 256 3.73 3.25 -11.45
C LYS A 256 4.52 2.74 -10.26
N VAL A 257 4.45 1.45 -9.99
CA VAL A 257 5.24 0.79 -8.96
C VAL A 257 6.62 0.44 -9.53
N VAL A 258 7.61 1.32 -9.37
CA VAL A 258 8.95 1.16 -9.99
C VAL A 258 9.88 0.26 -9.21
N LYS A 259 9.62 0.04 -7.92
CA LYS A 259 10.32 -0.92 -7.06
C LYS A 259 9.34 -1.56 -6.11
N ASN A 260 9.43 -2.88 -5.97
CA ASN A 260 8.62 -3.64 -5.03
C ASN A 260 9.41 -4.86 -4.55
N LYS A 261 9.62 -4.97 -3.22
CA LYS A 261 10.28 -6.13 -2.62
C LYS A 261 9.28 -7.23 -2.22
N MET A 262 7.97 -6.96 -2.33
CA MET A 262 6.90 -7.87 -1.88
C MET A 262 6.25 -8.63 -3.04
N ALA A 263 6.26 -8.04 -4.25
CA ALA A 263 5.66 -8.60 -5.46
C ALA A 263 6.44 -8.13 -6.70
N PRO A 264 6.16 -8.64 -7.92
CA PRO A 264 6.79 -8.17 -9.15
C PRO A 264 6.55 -6.66 -9.36
N PRO A 265 7.61 -5.88 -9.61
CA PRO A 265 7.52 -4.44 -9.86
C PRO A 265 7.03 -4.11 -11.29
N PHE A 266 6.99 -2.82 -11.62
CA PHE A 266 6.68 -2.20 -12.91
C PHE A 266 5.22 -2.30 -13.34
N ARG A 267 4.31 -2.67 -12.43
CA ARG A 267 2.88 -2.56 -12.67
C ARG A 267 2.45 -1.09 -12.59
N GLU A 268 1.42 -0.78 -13.37
CA GLU A 268 0.86 0.57 -13.48
C GLU A 268 -0.61 0.57 -13.06
N ALA A 269 -1.05 1.68 -12.48
CA ALA A 269 -2.42 1.94 -12.07
C ALA A 269 -2.83 3.31 -12.64
N PRO A 270 -3.44 3.34 -13.82
CA PRO A 270 -4.01 4.57 -14.36
C PRO A 270 -5.29 4.93 -13.59
N VAL A 271 -5.34 6.13 -13.04
CA VAL A 271 -6.46 6.62 -12.22
C VAL A 271 -6.88 8.01 -12.62
N ASP A 272 -8.14 8.36 -12.30
CA ASP A 272 -8.61 9.73 -12.41
C ASP A 272 -8.47 10.43 -11.05
N MET A 273 -7.70 11.50 -11.04
CA MET A 273 -7.56 12.35 -9.86
C MET A 273 -8.45 13.57 -10.02
N VAL A 274 -9.55 13.59 -9.28
CA VAL A 274 -10.57 14.66 -9.35
C VAL A 274 -10.21 15.76 -8.34
N TYR A 275 -10.23 17.00 -8.76
CA TYR A 275 -9.94 18.13 -7.89
C TYR A 275 -10.93 18.20 -6.72
N GLY A 276 -10.39 18.37 -5.52
CA GLY A 276 -11.16 18.42 -4.29
C GLY A 276 -11.70 17.07 -3.79
N ARG A 277 -11.56 15.97 -4.57
CA ARG A 277 -12.05 14.62 -4.20
C ARG A 277 -10.97 13.54 -4.26
N GLY A 278 -9.83 13.81 -4.91
CA GLY A 278 -8.77 12.82 -5.10
C GLY A 278 -9.18 11.67 -6.04
N ILE A 279 -8.73 10.47 -5.73
CA ILE A 279 -9.10 9.24 -6.45
C ILE A 279 -10.41 8.74 -5.85
N THR A 280 -11.51 8.80 -6.62
CA THR A 280 -12.81 8.34 -6.14
C THR A 280 -12.98 6.84 -6.41
N ARG A 281 -13.64 6.14 -5.47
CA ARG A 281 -13.88 4.70 -5.55
C ARG A 281 -14.56 4.30 -6.85
N GLU A 282 -15.62 4.98 -7.22
CA GLU A 282 -16.45 4.63 -8.37
C GLU A 282 -15.73 4.86 -9.70
N ASN A 283 -14.89 5.91 -9.82
CA ASN A 283 -14.05 6.09 -11.00
C ASN A 283 -13.00 4.99 -11.14
N ASP A 284 -12.37 4.61 -10.03
CA ASP A 284 -11.37 3.55 -10.01
C ASP A 284 -11.99 2.19 -10.35
N LEU A 285 -13.13 1.86 -9.72
CA LEU A 285 -13.89 0.64 -10.00
C LEU A 285 -14.38 0.58 -11.45
N PHE A 286 -14.86 1.71 -12.00
CA PHE A 286 -15.31 1.78 -13.40
C PHE A 286 -14.15 1.44 -14.36
N ASN A 287 -12.97 2.03 -14.16
CA ASN A 287 -11.81 1.77 -15.00
C ASN A 287 -11.40 0.28 -14.92
N LEU A 288 -11.32 -0.27 -13.72
CA LEU A 288 -11.01 -1.68 -13.49
C LEU A 288 -12.06 -2.63 -14.07
N ALA A 289 -13.34 -2.29 -13.96
CA ALA A 289 -14.43 -3.09 -14.50
C ALA A 289 -14.42 -3.12 -16.03
N LEU A 290 -14.05 -2.00 -16.64
CA LEU A 290 -13.89 -1.90 -18.10
C LEU A 290 -12.69 -2.75 -18.57
N GLU A 291 -11.56 -2.66 -17.89
CA GLU A 291 -10.37 -3.48 -18.18
C GLU A 291 -10.65 -4.98 -17.97
N ALA A 292 -11.41 -5.32 -16.95
CA ALA A 292 -11.82 -6.69 -16.64
C ALA A 292 -12.91 -7.24 -17.58
N ASN A 293 -13.46 -6.42 -18.50
CA ASN A 293 -14.62 -6.71 -19.36
C ASN A 293 -15.91 -7.04 -18.59
N ILE A 294 -16.05 -6.60 -17.34
CA ILE A 294 -17.30 -6.67 -16.58
C ILE A 294 -18.28 -5.61 -17.10
N ILE A 295 -17.77 -4.39 -17.31
CA ILE A 295 -18.47 -3.33 -18.04
C ILE A 295 -18.02 -3.39 -19.49
N GLN A 296 -18.98 -3.38 -20.41
CA GLN A 296 -18.74 -3.36 -21.85
C GLN A 296 -19.00 -1.99 -22.43
N ARG A 297 -18.23 -1.62 -23.46
CA ARG A 297 -18.37 -0.38 -24.18
C ARG A 297 -18.85 -0.64 -25.61
N LYS A 298 -19.98 -0.05 -26.00
CA LYS A 298 -20.50 -0.05 -27.37
C LYS A 298 -20.60 1.40 -27.89
N GLY A 299 -19.58 1.85 -28.61
CA GLY A 299 -19.45 3.25 -29.02
C GLY A 299 -19.31 4.19 -27.83
N ALA A 300 -20.30 5.07 -27.60
CA ALA A 300 -20.34 5.96 -26.45
C ALA A 300 -21.11 5.41 -25.24
N TRP A 301 -21.76 4.25 -25.37
CA TRP A 301 -22.60 3.64 -24.35
C TRP A 301 -21.84 2.60 -23.54
N PHE A 302 -22.19 2.51 -22.26
CA PHE A 302 -21.67 1.51 -21.33
C PHE A 302 -22.80 0.64 -20.81
N SER A 303 -22.54 -0.67 -20.71
CA SER A 303 -23.50 -1.66 -20.22
C SER A 303 -22.78 -2.79 -19.47
N TYR A 304 -23.53 -3.54 -18.67
CA TYR A 304 -23.07 -4.81 -18.10
C TYR A 304 -24.17 -5.87 -18.23
N PHE A 305 -23.80 -7.14 -18.09
CA PHE A 305 -24.76 -8.24 -18.08
C PHE A 305 -24.95 -8.73 -16.67
N ASP A 306 -26.20 -8.84 -16.21
CA ASP A 306 -26.56 -9.42 -14.94
C ASP A 306 -26.43 -10.96 -14.95
N GLU A 307 -26.70 -11.60 -13.78
CA GLU A 307 -26.64 -13.05 -13.63
C GLU A 307 -27.62 -13.80 -14.54
N ASN A 308 -28.68 -13.15 -14.99
CA ASN A 308 -29.68 -13.68 -15.93
C ASN A 308 -29.34 -13.38 -17.40
N ASN A 309 -28.14 -12.84 -17.65
CA ASN A 309 -27.67 -12.42 -18.98
C ASN A 309 -28.51 -11.31 -19.62
N ASN A 310 -29.18 -10.47 -18.81
CA ASN A 310 -29.85 -9.27 -19.29
C ASN A 310 -28.84 -8.12 -19.41
N GLU A 311 -28.87 -7.40 -20.56
CA GLU A 311 -28.03 -6.22 -20.75
C GLU A 311 -28.63 -5.02 -19.99
N ILE A 312 -27.89 -4.48 -19.03
CA ILE A 312 -28.26 -3.30 -18.26
C ILE A 312 -27.40 -2.14 -18.69
N SER A 313 -28.05 -1.06 -19.16
CA SER A 313 -27.35 0.16 -19.59
C SER A 313 -26.92 1.00 -18.39
N LEU A 314 -25.65 1.43 -18.40
CA LEU A 314 -25.08 2.37 -17.42
C LEU A 314 -25.13 3.82 -17.90
N GLY A 315 -25.54 4.06 -19.17
CA GLY A 315 -25.65 5.38 -19.76
C GLY A 315 -24.58 5.69 -20.82
N GLN A 316 -24.72 6.88 -21.41
CA GLN A 316 -23.82 7.38 -22.42
C GLN A 316 -22.69 8.20 -21.80
N GLY A 317 -21.45 7.82 -22.07
CA GLY A 317 -20.25 8.48 -21.54
C GLY A 317 -19.90 8.05 -20.12
N LYS A 318 -18.61 8.16 -19.78
CA LYS A 318 -18.07 7.77 -18.46
C LYS A 318 -18.75 8.50 -17.28
N PRO A 319 -19.05 9.82 -17.35
CA PRO A 319 -19.69 10.51 -16.23
C PRO A 319 -21.03 9.90 -15.84
N ASN A 320 -21.89 9.54 -16.83
CA ASN A 320 -23.19 8.93 -16.55
C ASN A 320 -23.05 7.51 -16.00
N ALA A 321 -22.10 6.73 -16.50
CA ALA A 321 -21.84 5.39 -15.98
C ALA A 321 -21.33 5.42 -14.52
N VAL A 322 -20.45 6.37 -14.20
CA VAL A 322 -19.97 6.59 -12.82
C VAL A 322 -21.11 7.09 -11.93
N ALA A 323 -21.97 8.00 -12.41
CA ALA A 323 -23.15 8.45 -11.67
C ALA A 323 -24.09 7.27 -11.36
N TYR A 324 -24.32 6.37 -12.32
CA TYR A 324 -25.08 5.14 -12.08
C TYR A 324 -24.47 4.29 -10.95
N MET A 325 -23.14 4.17 -10.91
CA MET A 325 -22.44 3.41 -9.85
C MET A 325 -22.57 4.07 -8.47
N ILE A 326 -22.60 5.40 -8.42
CA ILE A 326 -22.84 6.17 -7.19
C ILE A 326 -24.27 5.95 -6.69
N ASP A 327 -25.25 5.99 -7.61
CA ASP A 327 -26.68 5.82 -7.29
C ASP A 327 -27.03 4.37 -6.92
N LYS A 328 -26.20 3.42 -7.31
CA LYS A 328 -26.39 1.98 -7.09
C LYS A 328 -25.19 1.38 -6.31
N PRO A 329 -25.09 1.62 -5.00
CA PRO A 329 -23.99 1.11 -4.18
C PRO A 329 -23.82 -0.41 -4.25
N ASP A 330 -24.92 -1.17 -4.29
CA ASP A 330 -24.90 -2.63 -4.41
C ASP A 330 -24.20 -3.11 -5.68
N PHE A 331 -24.36 -2.38 -6.78
CA PHE A 331 -23.66 -2.66 -8.03
C PHE A 331 -22.17 -2.34 -7.90
N SER A 332 -21.80 -1.22 -7.28
CA SER A 332 -20.40 -0.87 -7.02
C SER A 332 -19.73 -1.90 -6.12
N ASP A 333 -20.40 -2.39 -5.09
CA ASP A 333 -19.93 -3.46 -4.21
C ASP A 333 -19.72 -4.78 -4.96
N PHE A 334 -20.67 -5.14 -5.85
CA PHE A 334 -20.52 -6.33 -6.71
C PHE A 334 -19.30 -6.22 -7.64
N ILE A 335 -19.09 -5.06 -8.24
CA ILE A 335 -17.91 -4.79 -9.08
C ILE A 335 -16.63 -4.94 -8.26
N GLU A 336 -16.56 -4.31 -7.08
CA GLU A 336 -15.39 -4.38 -6.21
C GLU A 336 -15.10 -5.83 -5.78
N TYR A 337 -16.12 -6.56 -5.32
CA TYR A 337 -16.01 -7.96 -4.97
C TYR A 337 -15.44 -8.80 -6.13
N SER A 338 -16.00 -8.64 -7.32
CA SER A 338 -15.61 -9.39 -8.52
C SER A 338 -14.15 -9.11 -8.93
N ILE A 339 -13.75 -7.83 -8.88
CA ILE A 339 -12.39 -7.41 -9.20
C ILE A 339 -11.39 -7.94 -8.16
N ARG A 340 -11.69 -7.83 -6.87
CA ARG A 340 -10.81 -8.34 -5.79
C ARG A 340 -10.63 -9.84 -5.89
N LYS A 341 -11.72 -10.58 -6.13
CA LYS A 341 -11.70 -12.04 -6.33
C LYS A 341 -10.85 -12.44 -7.52
N LYS A 342 -11.03 -11.78 -8.67
CA LYS A 342 -10.26 -12.04 -9.90
C LYS A 342 -8.77 -11.79 -9.72
N ASN A 343 -8.39 -10.79 -8.94
CA ASN A 343 -7.00 -10.39 -8.72
C ASN A 343 -6.36 -10.99 -7.45
N ASN A 344 -7.05 -11.87 -6.72
CA ASN A 344 -6.60 -12.45 -5.45
C ASN A 344 -6.21 -11.39 -4.41
N VAL A 345 -6.90 -10.25 -4.39
CA VAL A 345 -6.74 -9.19 -3.38
C VAL A 345 -7.70 -9.45 -2.24
N LYS A 346 -7.27 -9.15 -1.01
CA LYS A 346 -8.11 -9.32 0.19
C LYS A 346 -9.48 -8.65 -0.01
N ILE A 347 -10.54 -9.44 0.18
CA ILE A 347 -11.92 -8.96 0.11
C ILE A 347 -12.31 -8.51 1.52
N PRO A 348 -12.87 -7.30 1.71
CA PRO A 348 -13.42 -6.84 2.97
C PRO A 348 -14.53 -7.77 3.52
N GLU A 349 -14.65 -7.86 4.84
CA GLU A 349 -15.59 -8.80 5.47
C GLU A 349 -17.06 -8.50 5.16
N ASP A 350 -17.40 -7.22 5.01
CA ASP A 350 -18.73 -6.76 4.61
C ASP A 350 -19.10 -7.22 3.19
N LEU A 351 -18.16 -7.15 2.25
CA LEU A 351 -18.35 -7.67 0.89
C LEU A 351 -18.40 -9.20 0.86
N LEU A 352 -17.61 -9.89 1.70
CA LEU A 352 -17.69 -11.34 1.82
C LEU A 352 -19.06 -11.78 2.38
N ALA A 353 -19.53 -11.11 3.44
CA ALA A 353 -20.83 -11.40 4.01
C ALA A 353 -22.00 -11.17 3.04
N LYS A 354 -21.84 -10.19 2.12
CA LYS A 354 -22.85 -9.84 1.12
C LYS A 354 -22.90 -10.82 -0.06
N PHE A 355 -21.74 -11.27 -0.55
CA PHE A 355 -21.64 -12.06 -1.78
C PHE A 355 -21.23 -13.52 -1.57
N GLU A 356 -20.70 -13.89 -0.41
CA GLU A 356 -20.41 -15.27 0.00
C GLU A 356 -20.93 -15.51 1.43
N PRO A 357 -22.26 -15.52 1.64
CA PRO A 357 -22.79 -15.77 2.97
C PRO A 357 -22.33 -17.14 3.48
N PRO A 358 -22.04 -17.28 4.79
CA PRO A 358 -21.56 -18.53 5.34
C PRO A 358 -22.55 -19.65 5.03
N THR A 359 -22.09 -20.68 4.33
CA THR A 359 -22.88 -21.91 4.10
C THR A 359 -23.24 -22.47 5.46
N GLU A 360 -24.55 -22.55 5.76
CA GLU A 360 -25.05 -23.24 6.96
C GLU A 360 -24.43 -24.65 7.01
N LYS A 361 -23.65 -24.92 8.06
CA LYS A 361 -23.17 -26.26 8.32
C LYS A 361 -24.40 -27.14 8.52
N LYS A 362 -24.74 -27.96 7.52
CA LYS A 362 -25.73 -29.01 7.66
C LYS A 362 -25.37 -29.80 8.92
N SER A 363 -26.17 -29.65 9.97
CA SER A 363 -26.08 -30.44 11.18
C SER A 363 -26.22 -31.91 10.77
N LYS A 364 -25.16 -32.70 10.97
CA LYS A 364 -25.28 -34.16 10.90
C LYS A 364 -26.27 -34.57 11.96
N LYS A 365 -27.52 -34.92 11.56
CA LYS A 365 -28.45 -35.68 12.40
C LYS A 365 -27.78 -37.01 12.70
N ASN A 366 -27.44 -37.21 13.96
CA ASN A 366 -27.11 -38.52 14.50
C ASN A 366 -28.33 -39.39 14.38
N ASP A 367 -28.36 -40.32 13.41
CA ASP A 367 -29.21 -41.47 13.44
C ASP A 367 -28.62 -42.46 14.45
N GLN A 368 -29.06 -42.34 15.69
CA GLN A 368 -28.94 -43.44 16.66
C GLN A 368 -30.08 -44.42 16.41
N THR A 369 -29.81 -45.45 15.63
CA THR A 369 -30.61 -46.65 15.53
C THR A 369 -30.49 -47.42 16.84
N VAL A 370 -31.55 -47.41 17.62
CA VAL A 370 -31.75 -48.24 18.79
C VAL A 370 -31.83 -49.69 18.31
N LYS A 371 -30.85 -50.52 18.68
CA LYS A 371 -30.99 -51.99 18.65
C LYS A 371 -31.72 -52.43 19.89
N ASN A 372 -32.95 -52.86 19.71
CA ASN A 372 -33.66 -53.68 20.71
C ASN A 372 -33.12 -55.10 20.65
N GLU A 373 -32.55 -55.57 21.74
CA GLU A 373 -32.33 -56.96 22.04
C GLU A 373 -33.66 -57.55 22.52
N GLU A 374 -34.18 -58.54 21.82
CA GLU A 374 -35.15 -59.46 22.39
C GLU A 374 -34.39 -60.72 22.83
N THR A 375 -34.52 -60.97 24.16
CA THR A 375 -34.16 -62.24 24.81
C THR A 375 -35.41 -63.05 24.99
N VAL A 376 -35.44 -64.28 24.49
CA VAL A 376 -35.91 -65.50 25.22
C VAL A 376 -35.14 -66.67 24.61
#